data_a1f59459f37c156de63ca2dd507fb1b3
#
_entry.id   a1f59459f37c156de63ca2dd507fb1b3
#
_cell.length_a   1.000
_cell.length_b   1.000
_cell.length_c   1.000
_cell.angle_alpha   90.00
_cell.angle_beta   90.00
_cell.angle_gamma   90.00
#
_symmetry.space_group_name_H-M   'P 1'
#
loop_
_entity.id
_entity.type
_entity.pdbx_description
1 polymer ?
#
loop_
_entity_poly.entity_id
_entity_poly.type
_entity_poly.pdbx_seq_one_letter_code
_entity_poly.pdbx_strand_id
1 'polypeptide(L)'
;MRIITGKYKGRHFDVPRTFKARPTTDFAKENIFNVINAYVDWEETTALDLFSGTGSISLELLSRGCQQVISVEKDRDHARFISQCMEKLGTDEHILIKGDVFRFLKSCHQKFDLIFADPPYALPELETIPDLIFQYDLLKEDGLLVFEHGKNNDFSTHPHFIEHRNYGSVNFTLFR
;
A
#
# COMPACT_ATOMS: atom_id res chain seq x y z
N MET A 1 15.92 -0.71 3.26
CA MET A 1 14.51 -1.11 3.36
C MET A 1 14.41 -2.42 4.11
N ARG A 2 13.63 -2.47 5.16
CA ARG A 2 13.60 -3.61 6.08
C ARG A 2 12.16 -4.08 6.32
N ILE A 3 11.98 -5.40 6.41
CA ILE A 3 10.73 -6.01 6.83
C ILE A 3 10.69 -6.02 8.37
N ILE A 4 9.62 -5.48 8.95
CA ILE A 4 9.53 -5.23 10.39
C ILE A 4 9.07 -6.46 11.15
N THR A 5 8.02 -7.13 10.69
CA THR A 5 7.35 -8.22 11.41
C THR A 5 6.93 -9.32 10.44
N GLY A 6 6.63 -10.50 10.97
CA GLY A 6 6.08 -11.61 10.21
C GLY A 6 7.12 -12.66 9.83
N LYS A 7 6.75 -13.51 8.88
CA LYS A 7 7.59 -14.67 8.50
C LYS A 7 8.91 -14.29 7.83
N TYR A 8 9.01 -13.08 7.29
CA TYR A 8 10.24 -12.57 6.68
C TYR A 8 10.90 -11.46 7.50
N LYS A 9 10.56 -11.36 8.79
CA LYS A 9 11.10 -10.34 9.70
C LYS A 9 12.62 -10.22 9.60
N GLY A 10 13.10 -8.99 9.50
CA GLY A 10 14.52 -8.68 9.47
C GLY A 10 15.18 -8.78 8.10
N ARG A 11 14.49 -9.29 7.08
CA ARG A 11 15.00 -9.29 5.71
C ARG A 11 15.19 -7.85 5.25
N HIS A 12 16.33 -7.58 4.62
CA HIS A 12 16.74 -6.25 4.20
C HIS A 12 17.01 -6.24 2.70
N PHE A 13 16.61 -5.14 2.03
CA PHE A 13 16.83 -4.94 0.60
C PHE A 13 17.40 -3.53 0.38
N ASP A 14 18.52 -3.45 -0.35
CA ASP A 14 19.17 -2.17 -0.63
C ASP A 14 18.46 -1.48 -1.79
N VAL A 15 17.88 -0.30 -1.49
CA VAL A 15 17.22 0.52 -2.51
C VAL A 15 18.26 1.31 -3.29
N PRO A 16 18.29 1.23 -4.64
CA PRO A 16 19.22 2.03 -5.44
C PRO A 16 19.12 3.52 -5.13
N ARG A 17 20.25 4.19 -4.98
CA ARG A 17 20.31 5.63 -4.66
C ARG A 17 19.69 6.51 -5.74
N THR A 18 19.62 6.00 -6.97
CA THR A 18 19.04 6.70 -8.12
C THR A 18 17.52 6.75 -8.11
N PHE A 19 16.87 5.96 -7.24
CA PHE A 19 15.42 5.92 -7.19
C PHE A 19 14.85 7.22 -6.62
N LYS A 20 13.80 7.73 -7.27
CA LYS A 20 13.02 8.88 -6.78
C LYS A 20 12.18 8.49 -5.58
N ALA A 21 11.56 7.30 -5.64
CA ALA A 21 10.78 6.76 -4.53
C ALA A 21 11.70 6.38 -3.38
N ARG A 22 11.24 6.61 -2.16
CA ARG A 22 11.89 6.16 -0.93
C ARG A 22 10.93 5.25 -0.17
N PRO A 23 11.44 4.21 0.50
CA PRO A 23 10.57 3.37 1.32
C PRO A 23 9.99 4.17 2.47
N THR A 24 8.80 3.79 2.91
CA THR A 24 8.21 4.29 4.15
C THR A 24 9.19 4.02 5.30
N THR A 25 9.39 5.01 6.18
CA THR A 25 10.30 4.85 7.32
C THR A 25 9.84 3.69 8.20
N ASP A 26 10.78 3.05 8.89
CA ASP A 26 10.46 1.95 9.82
C ASP A 26 9.46 2.41 10.89
N PHE A 27 9.65 3.62 11.42
CA PHE A 27 8.75 4.19 12.45
C PHE A 27 7.31 4.30 11.95
N ALA A 28 7.10 4.94 10.79
CA ALA A 28 5.76 5.11 10.23
C ALA A 28 5.15 3.77 9.84
N LYS A 29 5.93 2.88 9.23
CA LYS A 29 5.48 1.56 8.80
C LYS A 29 5.04 0.70 9.98
N GLU A 30 5.85 0.62 11.02
CA GLU A 30 5.52 -0.15 12.21
C GLU A 30 4.23 0.35 12.86
N ASN A 31 4.12 1.67 13.01
CA ASN A 31 2.95 2.27 13.65
C ASN A 31 1.67 2.07 12.85
N ILE A 32 1.69 2.30 11.53
CA ILE A 32 0.48 2.12 10.74
C ILE A 32 0.06 0.64 10.66
N PHE A 33 1.00 -0.29 10.57
CA PHE A 33 0.67 -1.71 10.59
C PHE A 33 0.11 -2.17 11.93
N ASN A 34 0.55 -1.59 13.04
CA ASN A 34 -0.05 -1.84 14.36
C ASN A 34 -1.52 -1.40 14.39
N VAL A 35 -1.85 -0.28 13.73
CA VAL A 35 -3.24 0.16 13.60
C VAL A 35 -4.02 -0.81 12.72
N ILE A 36 -3.48 -1.20 11.58
CA ILE A 36 -4.14 -2.11 10.64
C ILE A 36 -4.44 -3.47 11.29
N ASN A 37 -3.57 -3.94 12.20
CA ASN A 37 -3.79 -5.20 12.92
C ASN A 37 -5.17 -5.28 13.60
N ALA A 38 -5.74 -4.16 14.01
CA ALA A 38 -7.06 -4.13 14.66
C ALA A 38 -8.22 -4.34 13.66
N TYR A 39 -7.95 -4.23 12.37
CA TYR A 39 -8.98 -4.25 11.33
C TYR A 39 -8.98 -5.52 10.49
N VAL A 40 -7.86 -6.23 10.39
CA VAL A 40 -7.71 -7.36 9.46
C VAL A 40 -7.23 -8.63 10.16
N ASP A 41 -7.64 -9.77 9.62
CA ASP A 41 -7.01 -11.06 9.85
C ASP A 41 -6.07 -11.31 8.66
N TRP A 42 -4.77 -11.27 8.91
CA TRP A 42 -3.78 -11.30 7.83
C TRP A 42 -3.93 -12.54 6.95
N GLU A 43 -4.16 -13.71 7.53
CA GLU A 43 -4.26 -14.96 6.79
C GLU A 43 -5.51 -15.03 5.89
N GLU A 44 -6.51 -14.21 6.18
CA GLU A 44 -7.74 -14.11 5.39
C GLU A 44 -7.75 -12.91 4.45
N THR A 45 -6.64 -12.17 4.36
CA THR A 45 -6.57 -10.88 3.68
C THR A 45 -5.98 -10.99 2.29
N THR A 46 -6.72 -10.48 1.29
CA THR A 46 -6.17 -10.12 -0.01
C THR A 46 -5.96 -8.61 -0.03
N ALA A 47 -4.77 -8.18 -0.45
CA ALA A 47 -4.36 -6.79 -0.36
C ALA A 47 -3.93 -6.22 -1.71
N LEU A 48 -4.18 -4.93 -1.89
CA LEU A 48 -3.77 -4.15 -3.05
C LEU A 48 -2.88 -3.01 -2.58
N ASP A 49 -1.68 -2.91 -3.16
CA ASP A 49 -0.72 -1.85 -2.88
C ASP A 49 -0.59 -0.94 -4.10
N LEU A 50 -1.27 0.20 -4.06
CA LEU A 50 -1.27 1.20 -5.13
C LEU A 50 -0.10 2.16 -4.96
N PHE A 51 0.56 2.52 -6.07
CA PHE A 51 1.78 3.33 -6.05
C PHE A 51 2.87 2.65 -5.23
N SER A 52 3.19 1.41 -5.58
CA SER A 52 4.03 0.54 -4.74
C SER A 52 5.47 1.03 -4.53
N GLY A 53 6.00 1.85 -5.43
CA GLY A 53 7.33 2.45 -5.30
C GLY A 53 8.42 1.40 -5.16
N THR A 54 9.05 1.36 -3.99
CA THR A 54 10.10 0.37 -3.68
C THR A 54 9.54 -1.00 -3.28
N GLY A 55 8.23 -1.12 -3.10
CA GLY A 55 7.61 -2.36 -2.65
C GLY A 55 7.65 -2.60 -1.15
N SER A 56 8.04 -1.60 -0.37
CA SER A 56 8.17 -1.72 1.09
C SER A 56 6.88 -2.20 1.76
N ILE A 57 5.74 -1.65 1.37
CA ILE A 57 4.44 -2.03 1.92
C ILE A 57 4.04 -3.43 1.47
N SER A 58 4.22 -3.75 0.19
CA SER A 58 3.91 -5.08 -0.33
C SER A 58 4.72 -6.18 0.38
N LEU A 59 6.01 -5.93 0.63
CA LEU A 59 6.86 -6.87 1.36
C LEU A 59 6.35 -7.07 2.79
N GLU A 60 5.95 -6.01 3.46
CA GLU A 60 5.41 -6.11 4.82
C GLU A 60 4.09 -6.88 4.86
N LEU A 61 3.19 -6.62 3.90
CA LEU A 61 1.92 -7.33 3.78
C LEU A 61 2.12 -8.84 3.60
N LEU A 62 3.03 -9.21 2.71
CA LEU A 62 3.38 -10.62 2.49
C LEU A 62 3.97 -11.25 3.75
N SER A 63 4.86 -10.54 4.41
CA SER A 63 5.50 -11.03 5.65
C SER A 63 4.50 -11.29 6.75
N ARG A 64 3.46 -10.47 6.84
CA ARG A 64 2.42 -10.62 7.87
C ARG A 64 1.39 -11.70 7.56
N GLY A 65 1.43 -12.26 6.35
CA GLY A 65 0.67 -13.46 6.01
C GLY A 65 -0.48 -13.28 5.05
N CYS A 66 -0.58 -12.13 4.35
CA CYS A 66 -1.62 -11.93 3.34
C CYS A 66 -1.66 -13.09 2.34
N GLN A 67 -2.87 -13.54 2.01
CA GLN A 67 -3.09 -14.61 1.03
C GLN A 67 -2.60 -14.24 -0.37
N GLN A 68 -2.80 -12.98 -0.73
CA GLN A 68 -2.39 -12.44 -2.02
C GLN A 68 -2.12 -10.95 -1.85
N VAL A 69 -1.05 -10.47 -2.47
CA VAL A 69 -0.74 -9.05 -2.58
C VAL A 69 -0.56 -8.70 -4.03
N ILE A 70 -1.31 -7.71 -4.50
CA ILE A 70 -1.15 -7.14 -5.83
C ILE A 70 -0.50 -5.78 -5.68
N SER A 71 0.64 -5.57 -6.34
CA SER A 71 1.34 -4.29 -6.39
C SER A 71 1.10 -3.63 -7.74
N VAL A 72 0.79 -2.34 -7.74
CA VAL A 72 0.66 -1.55 -8.98
C VAL A 72 1.74 -0.48 -8.99
N GLU A 73 2.61 -0.51 -9.98
CA GLU A 73 3.72 0.44 -10.14
C GLU A 73 3.98 0.73 -11.61
N LYS A 74 4.00 1.99 -11.99
CA LYS A 74 4.21 2.39 -13.40
C LYS A 74 5.68 2.62 -13.75
N ASP A 75 6.52 3.00 -12.79
CA ASP A 75 7.93 3.25 -13.02
C ASP A 75 8.64 1.93 -13.32
N ARG A 76 9.32 1.89 -14.46
CA ARG A 76 9.97 0.67 -14.96
C ARG A 76 11.04 0.14 -14.02
N ASP A 77 11.87 1.03 -13.48
CA ASP A 77 12.98 0.64 -12.60
C ASP A 77 12.47 0.20 -11.23
N HIS A 78 11.47 0.90 -10.69
CA HIS A 78 10.81 0.50 -9.45
C HIS A 78 10.13 -0.86 -9.60
N ALA A 79 9.40 -1.08 -10.68
CA ALA A 79 8.73 -2.37 -10.94
C ALA A 79 9.74 -3.52 -11.03
N ARG A 80 10.87 -3.29 -11.70
CA ARG A 80 11.94 -4.29 -11.78
C ARG A 80 12.51 -4.60 -10.40
N PHE A 81 12.74 -3.57 -9.58
CA PHE A 81 13.25 -3.74 -8.23
C PHE A 81 12.27 -4.57 -7.37
N ILE A 82 10.97 -4.27 -7.45
CA ILE A 82 9.94 -5.05 -6.76
C ILE A 82 10.01 -6.52 -7.17
N SER A 83 10.09 -6.80 -8.47
CA SER A 83 10.22 -8.18 -8.97
C SER A 83 11.42 -8.89 -8.39
N GLN A 84 12.56 -8.22 -8.32
CA GLN A 84 13.80 -8.78 -7.76
C GLN A 84 13.66 -9.07 -6.27
N CYS A 85 13.02 -8.17 -5.51
CA CYS A 85 12.77 -8.39 -4.08
C CYS A 85 11.88 -9.62 -3.86
N MET A 86 10.81 -9.75 -4.63
CA MET A 86 9.88 -10.86 -4.52
C MET A 86 10.52 -12.19 -4.89
N GLU A 87 11.36 -12.19 -5.92
CA GLU A 87 12.13 -13.37 -6.30
C GLU A 87 13.07 -13.81 -5.17
N LYS A 88 13.76 -12.87 -4.52
CA LYS A 88 14.63 -13.16 -3.37
C LYS A 88 13.84 -13.69 -2.17
N LEU A 89 12.61 -13.25 -1.98
CA LEU A 89 11.74 -13.80 -0.94
C LEU A 89 11.29 -15.22 -1.28
N GLY A 90 11.18 -15.56 -2.57
CA GLY A 90 10.63 -16.84 -3.00
C GLY A 90 9.13 -16.97 -2.75
N THR A 91 8.39 -15.88 -2.78
CA THR A 91 6.95 -15.88 -2.54
C THR A 91 6.15 -16.17 -3.80
N ASP A 92 5.06 -16.94 -3.65
CA ASP A 92 4.10 -17.23 -4.73
C ASP A 92 2.81 -16.40 -4.60
N GLU A 93 2.67 -15.62 -3.53
CA GLU A 93 1.44 -14.88 -3.24
C GLU A 93 1.46 -13.44 -3.76
N HIS A 94 2.39 -13.10 -4.63
CA HIS A 94 2.55 -11.73 -5.14
C HIS A 94 2.27 -11.65 -6.64
N ILE A 95 1.54 -10.61 -7.05
CA ILE A 95 1.32 -10.25 -8.44
C ILE A 95 1.74 -8.80 -8.63
N LEU A 96 2.60 -8.54 -9.61
CA LEU A 96 3.01 -7.19 -9.99
C LEU A 96 2.28 -6.74 -11.25
N ILE A 97 1.58 -5.64 -11.16
CA ILE A 97 0.96 -4.95 -12.30
C ILE A 97 1.83 -3.75 -12.65
N LYS A 98 2.44 -3.80 -13.84
CA LYS A 98 3.25 -2.69 -14.37
C LYS A 98 2.34 -1.76 -15.14
N GLY A 99 1.97 -0.65 -14.52
CA GLY A 99 1.06 0.27 -15.17
C GLY A 99 0.59 1.41 -14.28
N ASP A 100 -0.24 2.24 -14.87
CA ASP A 100 -0.82 3.40 -14.21
C ASP A 100 -1.98 2.99 -13.28
N VAL A 101 -1.98 3.55 -12.06
CA VAL A 101 -2.99 3.25 -11.04
C VAL A 101 -4.40 3.58 -11.55
N PHE A 102 -4.60 4.72 -12.18
CA PHE A 102 -5.93 5.14 -12.63
C PHE A 102 -6.50 4.21 -13.70
N ARG A 103 -5.65 3.71 -14.60
CA ARG A 103 -6.04 2.68 -15.57
C ARG A 103 -6.40 1.37 -14.88
N PHE A 104 -5.58 0.97 -13.92
CA PHE A 104 -5.84 -0.25 -13.15
C PHE A 104 -7.18 -0.18 -12.42
N LEU A 105 -7.48 0.92 -11.75
CA LEU A 105 -8.74 1.09 -11.02
C LEU A 105 -9.96 0.93 -11.92
N LYS A 106 -9.90 1.45 -13.15
CA LYS A 106 -11.00 1.33 -14.11
C LYS A 106 -11.25 -0.10 -14.58
N SER A 107 -10.20 -0.90 -14.69
CA SER A 107 -10.27 -2.24 -15.28
C SER A 107 -10.35 -3.37 -14.25
N CYS A 108 -10.13 -3.05 -12.98
CA CYS A 108 -10.12 -4.05 -11.92
C CYS A 108 -11.53 -4.45 -11.52
N HIS A 109 -11.79 -5.76 -11.54
CA HIS A 109 -13.07 -6.34 -11.09
C HIS A 109 -12.92 -7.15 -9.80
N GLN A 110 -11.70 -7.28 -9.28
CA GLN A 110 -11.44 -7.94 -8.00
C GLN A 110 -11.70 -6.98 -6.85
N LYS A 111 -12.24 -7.49 -5.75
CA LYS A 111 -12.38 -6.75 -4.49
C LYS A 111 -11.33 -7.20 -3.49
N PHE A 112 -10.96 -6.28 -2.61
CA PHE A 112 -9.87 -6.48 -1.65
C PHE A 112 -10.34 -6.26 -0.22
N ASP A 113 -9.71 -6.99 0.70
CA ASP A 113 -9.90 -6.77 2.15
C ASP A 113 -9.15 -5.54 2.62
N LEU A 114 -8.02 -5.24 1.99
CA LEU A 114 -7.15 -4.13 2.34
C LEU A 114 -6.61 -3.48 1.08
N ILE A 115 -6.76 -2.17 0.96
CA ILE A 115 -6.11 -1.37 -0.07
C ILE A 115 -5.20 -0.35 0.63
N PHE A 116 -3.94 -0.34 0.25
CA PHE A 116 -2.97 0.65 0.70
C PHE A 116 -2.59 1.52 -0.50
N ALA A 117 -2.65 2.84 -0.34
CA ALA A 117 -2.32 3.77 -1.43
C ALA A 117 -1.39 4.86 -0.90
N ASP A 118 -0.24 5.01 -1.56
CA ASP A 118 0.77 6.01 -1.22
C ASP A 118 1.17 6.80 -2.47
N PRO A 119 0.28 7.67 -2.97
CA PRO A 119 0.59 8.47 -4.16
C PRO A 119 1.64 9.54 -3.87
N PRO A 120 2.38 10.00 -4.89
CA PRO A 120 3.21 11.19 -4.74
C PRO A 120 2.37 12.36 -4.20
N TYR A 121 2.87 13.06 -3.18
CA TYR A 121 2.09 14.12 -2.53
C TYR A 121 1.73 15.28 -3.48
N ALA A 122 2.53 15.48 -4.53
CA ALA A 122 2.29 16.52 -5.53
C ALA A 122 1.36 16.07 -6.67
N LEU A 123 0.86 14.84 -6.64
CA LEU A 123 -0.03 14.34 -7.69
C LEU A 123 -1.32 15.16 -7.70
N PRO A 124 -1.68 15.80 -8.85
CA PRO A 124 -2.87 16.67 -8.88
C PRO A 124 -4.17 15.94 -8.53
N GLU A 125 -4.29 14.66 -8.90
CA GLU A 125 -5.50 13.85 -8.68
C GLU A 125 -5.53 13.15 -7.32
N LEU A 126 -4.57 13.44 -6.42
CA LEU A 126 -4.43 12.73 -5.14
C LEU A 126 -5.75 12.66 -4.37
N GLU A 127 -6.45 13.78 -4.25
CA GLU A 127 -7.68 13.87 -3.46
C GLU A 127 -8.84 13.05 -4.03
N THR A 128 -8.77 12.69 -5.32
CA THR A 128 -9.81 11.89 -5.98
C THR A 128 -9.68 10.39 -5.73
N ILE A 129 -8.52 9.93 -5.28
CA ILE A 129 -8.23 8.50 -5.21
C ILE A 129 -9.19 7.75 -4.27
N PRO A 130 -9.46 8.23 -3.03
CA PRO A 130 -10.43 7.54 -2.18
C PRO A 130 -11.80 7.42 -2.84
N ASP A 131 -12.30 8.49 -3.47
CA ASP A 131 -13.59 8.47 -4.15
C ASP A 131 -13.64 7.44 -5.28
N LEU A 132 -12.56 7.32 -6.06
CA LEU A 132 -12.47 6.35 -7.15
C LEU A 132 -12.53 4.90 -6.64
N ILE A 133 -11.84 4.62 -5.52
CA ILE A 133 -11.83 3.28 -4.92
C ILE A 133 -13.25 2.87 -4.52
N PHE A 134 -14.02 3.77 -3.92
CA PHE A 134 -15.40 3.50 -3.56
C PHE A 134 -16.33 3.48 -4.77
N GLN A 135 -16.13 4.37 -5.74
CA GLN A 135 -16.92 4.41 -6.98
C GLN A 135 -16.80 3.12 -7.77
N TYR A 136 -15.60 2.56 -7.87
CA TYR A 136 -15.36 1.30 -8.58
C TYR A 136 -15.60 0.06 -7.72
N ASP A 137 -16.04 0.24 -6.49
CA ASP A 137 -16.42 -0.85 -5.58
C ASP A 137 -15.30 -1.90 -5.40
N LEU A 138 -14.11 -1.42 -5.06
CA LEU A 138 -12.92 -2.26 -4.97
C LEU A 138 -12.66 -2.82 -3.57
N LEU A 139 -13.42 -2.42 -2.56
CA LEU A 139 -13.33 -2.98 -1.21
C LEU A 139 -14.42 -4.01 -0.97
N LYS A 140 -14.06 -5.11 -0.35
CA LYS A 140 -15.03 -6.07 0.18
C LYS A 140 -15.80 -5.41 1.32
N GLU A 141 -16.94 -6.04 1.71
CA GLU A 141 -17.64 -5.63 2.93
C GLU A 141 -16.64 -5.62 4.10
N ASP A 142 -16.64 -4.56 4.90
CA ASP A 142 -15.69 -4.32 5.98
C ASP A 142 -14.23 -4.19 5.53
N GLY A 143 -14.00 -4.03 4.24
CA GLY A 143 -12.66 -3.77 3.71
C GLY A 143 -12.14 -2.40 4.14
N LEU A 144 -10.81 -2.28 4.24
CA LEU A 144 -10.14 -1.08 4.74
C LEU A 144 -9.28 -0.45 3.64
N LEU A 145 -9.41 0.87 3.48
CA LEU A 145 -8.47 1.68 2.70
C LEU A 145 -7.56 2.45 3.65
N VAL A 146 -6.26 2.30 3.49
CA VAL A 146 -5.23 3.07 4.19
C VAL A 146 -4.57 3.98 3.17
N PHE A 147 -4.70 5.28 3.34
CA PHE A 147 -4.29 6.29 2.37
C PHE A 147 -3.25 7.22 2.96
N GLU A 148 -2.03 7.21 2.41
CA GLU A 148 -0.96 8.12 2.82
C GLU A 148 -1.06 9.42 2.02
N HIS A 149 -0.88 10.56 2.69
CA HIS A 149 -0.99 11.87 2.07
C HIS A 149 -0.17 12.93 2.82
N GLY A 150 -0.10 14.13 2.25
CA GLY A 150 0.58 15.26 2.88
C GLY A 150 -0.25 15.92 3.97
N LYS A 151 0.39 16.82 4.71
CA LYS A 151 -0.23 17.52 5.84
C LYS A 151 -1.37 18.48 5.44
N ASN A 152 -1.41 18.88 4.16
CA ASN A 152 -2.42 19.83 3.66
C ASN A 152 -3.72 19.15 3.21
N ASN A 153 -3.76 17.82 3.23
CA ASN A 153 -4.95 17.07 2.86
C ASN A 153 -5.75 16.73 4.12
N ASP A 154 -7.05 16.98 4.07
CA ASP A 154 -7.98 16.67 5.16
C ASP A 154 -9.18 15.92 4.60
N PHE A 155 -9.36 14.67 5.02
CA PHE A 155 -10.45 13.81 4.60
C PHE A 155 -11.49 13.58 5.69
N SER A 156 -11.45 14.36 6.78
CA SER A 156 -12.30 14.15 7.96
C SER A 156 -13.80 14.27 7.67
N THR A 157 -14.19 14.94 6.58
CA THR A 157 -15.59 15.06 6.17
C THR A 157 -16.02 14.04 5.12
N HIS A 158 -15.11 13.16 4.70
CA HIS A 158 -15.44 12.13 3.71
C HIS A 158 -16.44 11.13 4.29
N PRO A 159 -17.47 10.70 3.51
CA PRO A 159 -18.51 9.78 4.02
C PRO A 159 -17.96 8.45 4.57
N HIS A 160 -16.81 8.00 4.06
CA HIS A 160 -16.18 6.74 4.48
C HIS A 160 -15.02 6.93 5.44
N PHE A 161 -14.79 8.13 5.94
CA PHE A 161 -13.71 8.42 6.88
C PHE A 161 -13.89 7.62 8.18
N ILE A 162 -12.79 6.98 8.65
CA ILE A 162 -12.77 6.30 9.95
C ILE A 162 -11.89 7.06 10.93
N GLU A 163 -10.62 7.23 10.59
CA GLU A 163 -9.65 7.88 11.48
C GLU A 163 -8.45 8.42 10.70
N HIS A 164 -7.74 9.33 11.33
CA HIS A 164 -6.49 9.91 10.82
C HIS A 164 -5.36 9.61 11.80
N ARG A 165 -4.20 9.24 11.27
CA ARG A 165 -2.98 8.99 12.05
C ARG A 165 -1.83 9.82 11.48
N ASN A 166 -1.05 10.39 12.37
CA ASN A 166 0.15 11.15 12.02
C ASN A 166 1.36 10.57 12.73
N TYR A 167 2.40 10.27 11.96
CA TYR A 167 3.67 9.76 12.47
C TYR A 167 4.82 10.58 11.88
N GLY A 168 5.27 11.58 12.65
CA GLY A 168 6.23 12.55 12.15
C GLY A 168 5.64 13.41 11.03
N SER A 169 6.26 13.38 9.85
CA SER A 169 5.76 14.10 8.66
C SER A 169 4.79 13.27 7.83
N VAL A 170 4.53 12.02 8.22
CA VAL A 170 3.70 11.08 7.46
C VAL A 170 2.28 11.08 8.00
N ASN A 171 1.31 11.24 7.11
CA ASN A 171 -0.11 11.22 7.46
C ASN A 171 -0.81 10.05 6.77
N PHE A 172 -1.65 9.35 7.52
CA PHE A 172 -2.51 8.31 7.00
C PHE A 172 -3.96 8.61 7.35
N THR A 173 -4.86 8.45 6.40
CA THR A 173 -6.30 8.44 6.66
C THR A 173 -6.83 7.05 6.32
N LEU A 174 -7.66 6.52 7.20
CA LEU A 174 -8.31 5.23 7.05
C LEU A 174 -9.77 5.44 6.66
N PHE A 175 -10.23 4.65 5.69
CA PHE A 175 -11.60 4.68 5.18
C PHE A 175 -12.18 3.26 5.17
N ARG A 176 -13.48 3.18 5.32
CA ARG A 176 -14.18 1.90 5.28
C ARG A 176 -15.55 1.98 4.61
#